data_e079caac30499a19955022ec78af098c
#
_entry.id   e079caac30499a19955022ec78af098c
#
_cell.length_a   1.000
_cell.length_b   1.000
_cell.length_c   1.000
_cell.angle_alpha   90.00
_cell.angle_beta   90.00
_cell.angle_gamma   90.00
#
_symmetry.space_group_name_H-M   'P 1'
#
loop_
_entity.id
_entity.type
_entity.pdbx_description
1 polymer ?
#
loop_
_entity_poly.entity_id
_entity_poly.type
_entity_poly.pdbx_seq_one_letter_code
_entity_poly.pdbx_strand_id
1 'polypeptide(L)'
;RVSISKAFYLAKTEVTQEQWVAIMGSNPSEYKGRQNPVENVSWNDVQEFIRRLNAKEGSNVYRLPTEAEWEYACRAGSTGTYSFGDDKGDLGTYAWFDENSGERTHPVATKRANAWGLYDMHGNVMEWVQDWYGETYYSSSPSTDPRGPASGSDRVVRGGSWDFDAGFVLAAPRIRVAPGVRYDGLGFRLARSLS
;
A
#
# COMPACT_ATOMS: atom_id res chain seq x y z
N ARG A 1 -0.10 -6.52 -20.16
CA ARG A 1 -1.11 -5.50 -19.84
C ARG A 1 -2.25 -6.14 -19.03
N VAL A 2 -2.69 -5.45 -17.97
CA VAL A 2 -3.79 -5.91 -17.08
C VAL A 2 -4.96 -4.93 -17.19
N SER A 3 -6.18 -5.41 -17.09
CA SER A 3 -7.41 -4.62 -17.03
C SER A 3 -8.10 -4.84 -15.69
N ILE A 4 -8.55 -3.75 -15.07
CA ILE A 4 -9.42 -3.79 -13.88
C ILE A 4 -10.85 -3.58 -14.36
N SER A 5 -11.69 -4.61 -14.26
CA SER A 5 -13.05 -4.60 -14.84
C SER A 5 -14.11 -4.08 -13.88
N LYS A 6 -13.82 -4.09 -12.57
CA LYS A 6 -14.76 -3.68 -11.52
C LYS A 6 -14.29 -2.37 -10.88
N ALA A 7 -15.19 -1.42 -10.78
CA ALA A 7 -14.93 -0.21 -10.03
C ALA A 7 -14.75 -0.51 -8.54
N PHE A 8 -13.86 0.22 -7.89
CA PHE A 8 -13.59 0.13 -6.46
C PHE A 8 -13.18 1.50 -5.92
N TYR A 9 -13.31 1.71 -4.64
CA TYR A 9 -12.69 2.84 -3.95
C TYR A 9 -11.35 2.42 -3.37
N LEU A 10 -10.37 3.31 -3.43
CA LEU A 10 -9.10 3.17 -2.75
C LEU A 10 -8.93 4.34 -1.78
N ALA A 11 -8.46 4.07 -0.58
CA ALA A 11 -8.15 5.11 0.39
C ALA A 11 -7.08 6.06 -0.17
N LYS A 12 -7.27 7.37 0.02
CA LYS A 12 -6.35 8.39 -0.49
C LYS A 12 -4.95 8.29 0.10
N THR A 13 -4.86 7.75 1.31
CA THR A 13 -3.62 7.61 2.09
C THR A 13 -3.53 6.21 2.67
N GLU A 14 -2.39 5.87 3.24
CA GLU A 14 -2.25 4.75 4.16
C GLU A 14 -3.20 4.92 5.37
N VAL A 15 -3.54 3.84 6.04
CA VAL A 15 -4.30 3.87 7.30
C VAL A 15 -3.44 4.54 8.37
N THR A 16 -3.98 5.58 9.01
CA THR A 16 -3.27 6.31 10.06
C THR A 16 -3.31 5.58 11.41
N GLN A 17 -2.38 5.92 12.29
CA GLN A 17 -2.34 5.38 13.66
C GLN A 17 -3.63 5.71 14.43
N GLU A 18 -4.22 6.89 14.23
CA GLU A 18 -5.49 7.26 14.84
C GLU A 18 -6.64 6.34 14.37
N GLN A 19 -6.73 6.07 13.06
CA GLN A 19 -7.72 5.16 12.50
C GLN A 19 -7.52 3.72 13.01
N TRP A 20 -6.27 3.27 13.07
CA TRP A 20 -5.94 1.96 13.61
C TRP A 20 -6.37 1.81 15.07
N VAL A 21 -6.00 2.78 15.92
CA VAL A 21 -6.36 2.75 17.36
C VAL A 21 -7.87 2.76 17.56
N ALA A 22 -8.63 3.48 16.75
CA ALA A 22 -10.10 3.53 16.83
C ALA A 22 -10.78 2.16 16.60
N ILE A 23 -10.09 1.21 15.96
CA ILE A 23 -10.58 -0.14 15.67
C ILE A 23 -9.91 -1.18 16.57
N MET A 24 -8.58 -1.08 16.75
CA MET A 24 -7.78 -2.11 17.44
C MET A 24 -7.52 -1.81 18.90
N GLY A 25 -7.64 -0.54 19.34
CA GLY A 25 -7.49 -0.11 20.73
C GLY A 25 -6.05 0.18 21.18
N SER A 26 -5.03 -0.22 20.42
CA SER A 26 -3.62 0.00 20.74
C SER A 26 -2.82 0.39 19.50
N ASN A 27 -1.67 1.05 19.70
CA ASN A 27 -0.81 1.51 18.60
C ASN A 27 0.50 0.75 18.61
N PRO A 28 0.77 -0.14 17.61
CA PRO A 28 1.99 -0.92 17.52
C PRO A 28 3.17 -0.16 16.93
N SER A 29 2.92 0.98 16.27
CA SER A 29 3.90 1.72 15.48
C SER A 29 5.11 2.16 16.31
N GLU A 30 6.29 2.19 15.69
CA GLU A 30 7.53 2.73 16.29
C GLU A 30 7.49 4.27 16.28
N TYR A 31 7.27 4.86 15.13
CA TYR A 31 7.27 6.32 14.95
C TYR A 31 5.91 6.92 15.26
N LYS A 32 5.69 7.30 16.54
CA LYS A 32 4.38 7.78 17.02
C LYS A 32 3.95 9.09 16.40
N GLY A 33 2.69 9.13 15.94
CA GLY A 33 2.03 10.32 15.41
C GLY A 33 0.62 9.98 14.94
N ARG A 34 -0.40 10.70 15.43
CA ARG A 34 -1.81 10.40 15.11
C ARG A 34 -2.08 10.30 13.61
N GLN A 35 -1.44 11.19 12.82
CA GLN A 35 -1.59 11.27 11.37
C GLN A 35 -0.48 10.52 10.61
N ASN A 36 0.48 9.91 11.30
CA ASN A 36 1.44 9.02 10.66
C ASN A 36 0.73 7.72 10.22
N PRO A 37 1.22 7.05 9.16
CA PRO A 37 0.73 5.72 8.83
C PRO A 37 0.94 4.77 10.01
N VAL A 38 0.03 3.84 10.21
CA VAL A 38 0.30 2.72 11.11
C VAL A 38 1.34 1.82 10.47
N GLU A 39 2.35 1.43 11.25
CA GLU A 39 3.39 0.47 10.86
C GLU A 39 3.62 -0.56 11.98
N ASN A 40 4.54 -1.49 11.79
CA ASN A 40 4.71 -2.66 12.68
C ASN A 40 3.45 -3.54 12.74
N VAL A 41 2.74 -3.65 11.63
CA VAL A 41 1.56 -4.49 11.46
C VAL A 41 1.82 -5.60 10.45
N SER A 42 1.53 -6.83 10.82
CA SER A 42 1.59 -7.97 9.92
C SER A 42 0.36 -8.02 9.02
N TRP A 43 0.43 -8.79 7.93
CA TRP A 43 -0.74 -9.04 7.08
C TRP A 43 -1.91 -9.64 7.88
N ASN A 44 -1.61 -10.51 8.84
CA ASN A 44 -2.62 -11.11 9.71
C ASN A 44 -3.28 -10.06 10.62
N ASP A 45 -2.52 -9.12 11.19
CA ASP A 45 -3.06 -8.01 11.99
C ASP A 45 -3.99 -7.12 11.15
N VAL A 46 -3.59 -6.87 9.89
CA VAL A 46 -4.39 -6.08 8.94
C VAL A 46 -5.71 -6.79 8.61
N GLN A 47 -5.71 -8.12 8.42
CA GLN A 47 -6.96 -8.86 8.22
C GLN A 47 -7.89 -8.78 9.43
N GLU A 48 -7.35 -8.81 10.65
CA GLU A 48 -8.14 -8.62 11.87
C GLU A 48 -8.70 -7.20 11.97
N PHE A 49 -7.91 -6.18 11.62
CA PHE A 49 -8.39 -4.80 11.52
C PHE A 49 -9.57 -4.70 10.54
N ILE A 50 -9.43 -5.25 9.34
CA ILE A 50 -10.48 -5.23 8.31
C ILE A 50 -11.74 -5.96 8.79
N ARG A 51 -11.59 -7.12 9.42
CA ARG A 51 -12.71 -7.87 10.01
C ARG A 51 -13.47 -7.05 11.04
N ARG A 52 -12.77 -6.39 11.96
CA ARG A 52 -13.37 -5.52 13.00
C ARG A 52 -14.05 -4.29 12.38
N LEU A 53 -13.39 -3.65 11.39
CA LEU A 53 -13.97 -2.51 10.71
C LEU A 53 -15.27 -2.88 9.99
N ASN A 54 -15.29 -3.98 9.23
CA ASN A 54 -16.48 -4.48 8.58
C ASN A 54 -17.61 -4.81 9.57
N ALA A 55 -17.28 -5.45 10.69
CA ALA A 55 -18.26 -5.74 11.75
C ALA A 55 -18.84 -4.46 12.36
N LYS A 56 -17.99 -3.44 12.62
CA LYS A 56 -18.42 -2.14 13.16
C LYS A 56 -19.36 -1.40 12.20
N GLU A 57 -19.07 -1.47 10.90
CA GLU A 57 -19.87 -0.80 9.85
C GLU A 57 -21.07 -1.65 9.37
N GLY A 58 -21.25 -2.85 9.91
CA GLY A 58 -22.30 -3.78 9.47
C GLY A 58 -22.18 -4.17 7.99
N SER A 59 -20.96 -4.31 7.48
CA SER A 59 -20.66 -4.51 6.06
C SER A 59 -19.58 -5.56 5.84
N ASN A 60 -19.33 -5.92 4.57
CA ASN A 60 -18.21 -6.77 4.13
C ASN A 60 -17.49 -6.16 2.92
N VAL A 61 -17.49 -4.83 2.82
CA VAL A 61 -17.00 -4.12 1.64
C VAL A 61 -15.52 -3.70 1.74
N TYR A 62 -14.99 -3.54 2.96
CA TYR A 62 -13.59 -3.17 3.18
C TYR A 62 -12.67 -4.37 3.02
N ARG A 63 -11.55 -4.17 2.37
CA ARG A 63 -10.53 -5.17 2.08
C ARG A 63 -9.18 -4.52 1.80
N LEU A 64 -8.12 -5.31 1.66
CA LEU A 64 -6.91 -4.86 0.98
C LEU A 64 -7.17 -4.73 -0.53
N PRO A 65 -6.49 -3.83 -1.23
CA PRO A 65 -6.45 -3.85 -2.69
C PRO A 65 -5.75 -5.13 -3.17
N THR A 66 -6.10 -5.61 -4.36
CA THR A 66 -5.22 -6.54 -5.07
C THR A 66 -3.95 -5.80 -5.52
N GLU A 67 -2.88 -6.53 -5.81
CA GLU A 67 -1.66 -5.95 -6.33
C GLU A 67 -1.90 -5.16 -7.62
N ALA A 68 -2.73 -5.70 -8.50
CA ALA A 68 -3.09 -5.05 -9.76
C ALA A 68 -3.91 -3.76 -9.57
N GLU A 69 -4.84 -3.75 -8.61
CA GLU A 69 -5.59 -2.55 -8.24
C GLU A 69 -4.67 -1.48 -7.66
N TRP A 70 -3.73 -1.89 -6.80
CA TRP A 70 -2.75 -0.99 -6.20
C TRP A 70 -1.87 -0.33 -7.27
N GLU A 71 -1.28 -1.12 -8.19
CA GLU A 71 -0.42 -0.59 -9.25
C GLU A 71 -1.18 0.29 -10.23
N TYR A 72 -2.39 -0.10 -10.62
CA TYR A 72 -3.28 0.69 -11.45
C TYR A 72 -3.55 2.08 -10.84
N ALA A 73 -3.85 2.10 -9.55
CA ALA A 73 -4.10 3.34 -8.81
C ALA A 73 -2.81 4.15 -8.60
N CYS A 74 -1.69 3.50 -8.29
CA CYS A 74 -0.38 4.14 -8.17
C CYS A 74 -0.03 4.88 -9.47
N ARG A 75 -0.12 4.22 -10.60
CA ARG A 75 0.20 4.81 -11.91
C ARG A 75 -0.73 5.95 -12.30
N ALA A 76 -1.99 5.92 -11.91
CA ALA A 76 -2.98 6.96 -12.22
C ALA A 76 -2.96 7.42 -13.69
N GLY A 77 -2.79 6.48 -14.62
CA GLY A 77 -2.67 6.73 -16.05
C GLY A 77 -1.24 6.91 -16.57
N SER A 78 -0.24 7.05 -15.71
CA SER A 78 1.17 7.12 -16.11
C SER A 78 1.67 5.77 -16.63
N THR A 79 2.52 5.82 -17.66
CA THR A 79 3.30 4.68 -18.15
C THR A 79 4.76 4.74 -17.71
N GLY A 80 5.14 5.78 -16.98
CA GLY A 80 6.50 6.02 -16.51
C GLY A 80 6.91 5.11 -15.35
N THR A 81 8.12 5.32 -14.92
CA THR A 81 8.75 4.63 -13.78
C THR A 81 8.03 4.96 -12.46
N TYR A 82 7.60 6.21 -12.31
CA TYR A 82 6.81 6.72 -11.19
C TYR A 82 5.42 7.16 -11.67
N SER A 83 4.53 7.46 -10.74
CA SER A 83 3.20 8.00 -11.03
C SER A 83 3.22 9.37 -11.73
N PHE A 84 4.32 10.12 -11.58
CA PHE A 84 4.51 11.46 -12.12
C PHE A 84 5.41 11.50 -13.36
N GLY A 85 5.94 10.36 -13.85
CA GLY A 85 6.82 10.24 -15.00
C GLY A 85 8.12 9.50 -14.71
N ASP A 86 9.21 9.88 -15.35
CA ASP A 86 10.50 9.18 -15.28
C ASP A 86 11.60 10.00 -14.58
N ASP A 87 11.35 11.27 -14.27
CA ASP A 87 12.36 12.14 -13.65
C ASP A 87 12.49 11.86 -12.15
N LYS A 88 13.58 11.19 -11.78
CA LYS A 88 13.93 10.94 -10.38
C LYS A 88 14.08 12.23 -9.56
N GLY A 89 14.43 13.35 -10.19
CA GLY A 89 14.60 14.64 -9.52
C GLY A 89 13.32 15.16 -8.87
N ASP A 90 12.16 14.74 -9.39
CA ASP A 90 10.86 15.11 -8.83
C ASP A 90 10.42 14.22 -7.64
N LEU A 91 11.11 13.10 -7.37
CA LEU A 91 10.67 12.12 -6.37
C LEU A 91 10.46 12.73 -4.98
N GLY A 92 11.33 13.63 -4.54
CA GLY A 92 11.21 14.31 -3.25
C GLY A 92 9.94 15.15 -3.07
N THR A 93 9.28 15.51 -4.18
CA THR A 93 7.98 16.20 -4.17
C THR A 93 6.81 15.25 -3.86
N TYR A 94 6.95 13.96 -4.19
CA TYR A 94 5.88 12.97 -4.09
C TYR A 94 6.08 11.92 -2.99
N ALA A 95 7.32 11.75 -2.51
CA ALA A 95 7.70 10.65 -1.64
C ALA A 95 8.51 11.07 -0.41
N TRP A 96 8.30 10.33 0.68
CA TRP A 96 9.22 10.23 1.81
C TRP A 96 10.04 8.93 1.62
N PHE A 97 11.34 9.06 1.41
CA PHE A 97 12.27 7.97 1.15
C PHE A 97 13.62 8.27 1.80
N ASP A 98 14.61 7.38 1.74
CA ASP A 98 15.88 7.46 2.48
C ASP A 98 16.52 8.87 2.45
N GLU A 99 16.63 9.48 1.27
CA GLU A 99 17.31 10.77 1.12
C GLU A 99 16.62 11.95 1.83
N ASN A 100 15.32 11.85 2.16
CA ASN A 100 14.56 12.99 2.69
C ASN A 100 13.67 12.68 3.91
N SER A 101 13.58 11.42 4.33
CA SER A 101 12.70 10.99 5.41
C SER A 101 13.22 11.37 6.80
N GLY A 102 14.53 11.57 6.96
CA GLY A 102 15.14 11.75 8.28
C GLY A 102 14.95 10.51 9.17
N GLU A 103 15.05 9.33 8.57
CA GLU A 103 15.01 8.02 9.23
C GLU A 103 13.71 7.73 9.99
N ARG A 104 12.56 8.15 9.44
CA ARG A 104 11.25 7.93 10.06
C ARG A 104 10.09 8.05 9.08
N THR A 105 8.92 7.59 9.51
CA THR A 105 7.64 7.88 8.85
C THR A 105 7.19 9.33 9.10
N HIS A 106 6.36 9.84 8.21
CA HIS A 106 5.79 11.18 8.25
C HIS A 106 4.26 11.15 8.22
N PRO A 107 3.58 12.22 8.66
CA PRO A 107 2.14 12.33 8.51
C PRO A 107 1.72 12.13 7.06
N VAL A 108 0.66 11.35 6.86
CA VAL A 108 0.13 11.06 5.52
C VAL A 108 -0.28 12.33 4.79
N ALA A 109 -0.28 12.31 3.45
CA ALA A 109 -0.68 13.42 2.59
C ALA A 109 0.12 14.73 2.76
N THR A 110 1.37 14.65 3.21
CA THR A 110 2.25 15.82 3.31
C THR A 110 3.10 16.04 2.05
N LYS A 111 3.12 15.08 1.13
CA LYS A 111 3.71 15.19 -0.19
C LYS A 111 2.61 15.39 -1.24
N ARG A 112 2.99 15.60 -2.50
CA ARG A 112 2.05 15.77 -3.60
C ARG A 112 1.37 14.45 -3.97
N ALA A 113 0.07 14.50 -4.24
CA ALA A 113 -0.70 13.37 -4.73
C ALA A 113 -0.37 13.06 -6.21
N ASN A 114 -0.64 11.81 -6.62
CA ASN A 114 -0.65 11.44 -8.03
C ASN A 114 -1.83 12.09 -8.77
N ALA A 115 -1.96 11.85 -10.08
CA ALA A 115 -3.00 12.46 -10.92
C ALA A 115 -4.44 12.11 -10.50
N TRP A 116 -4.65 11.05 -9.70
CA TRP A 116 -5.96 10.66 -9.17
C TRP A 116 -6.20 11.08 -7.72
N GLY A 117 -5.31 11.90 -7.15
CA GLY A 117 -5.45 12.41 -5.79
C GLY A 117 -5.06 11.41 -4.71
N LEU A 118 -4.25 10.40 -5.03
CA LEU A 118 -3.72 9.42 -4.09
C LEU A 118 -2.35 9.89 -3.60
N TYR A 119 -2.15 9.88 -2.30
CA TYR A 119 -0.91 10.30 -1.64
C TYR A 119 -0.08 9.09 -1.23
N ASP A 120 1.22 9.32 -1.05
CA ASP A 120 2.15 8.37 -0.47
C ASP A 120 2.19 7.01 -1.21
N MET A 121 1.92 7.03 -2.54
CA MET A 121 2.03 5.84 -3.39
C MET A 121 3.50 5.45 -3.66
N HIS A 122 4.42 6.29 -3.25
CA HIS A 122 5.86 6.12 -3.30
C HIS A 122 6.44 6.49 -1.94
N GLY A 123 7.09 5.55 -1.25
CA GLY A 123 7.72 5.79 0.05
C GLY A 123 6.75 5.87 1.23
N ASN A 124 7.15 6.52 2.30
CA ASN A 124 6.56 6.55 3.63
C ASN A 124 6.52 5.15 4.26
N VAL A 125 5.51 4.32 3.98
CA VAL A 125 5.53 2.89 4.34
C VAL A 125 5.21 2.01 3.14
N MET A 126 5.85 0.83 3.07
CA MET A 126 5.40 -0.25 2.19
C MET A 126 3.97 -0.64 2.54
N GLU A 127 3.21 -1.11 1.56
CA GLU A 127 1.82 -1.42 1.73
C GLU A 127 1.51 -2.88 1.43
N TRP A 128 0.93 -3.57 2.41
CA TRP A 128 0.35 -4.88 2.21
C TRP A 128 -0.76 -4.84 1.15
N VAL A 129 -0.73 -5.80 0.24
CA VAL A 129 -1.84 -6.08 -0.67
C VAL A 129 -2.41 -7.48 -0.43
N GLN A 130 -3.51 -7.82 -1.10
CA GLN A 130 -4.22 -9.08 -0.87
C GLN A 130 -3.46 -10.30 -1.40
N ASP A 131 -2.66 -10.12 -2.43
CA ASP A 131 -2.13 -11.19 -3.26
C ASP A 131 -1.03 -12.00 -2.56
N TRP A 132 -1.02 -13.31 -2.77
CA TRP A 132 0.17 -14.11 -2.57
C TRP A 132 1.23 -13.75 -3.61
N TYR A 133 2.49 -13.79 -3.21
CA TYR A 133 3.60 -13.55 -4.12
C TYR A 133 3.85 -14.78 -5.00
N GLY A 134 3.96 -14.57 -6.30
CA GLY A 134 4.45 -15.53 -7.29
C GLY A 134 5.38 -14.79 -8.24
N GLU A 135 6.65 -15.23 -8.31
CA GLU A 135 7.69 -14.57 -9.10
C GLU A 135 7.29 -14.48 -10.58
N THR A 136 6.78 -15.56 -11.13
CA THR A 136 6.40 -15.69 -12.54
C THR A 136 4.90 -15.53 -12.79
N TYR A 137 4.12 -15.15 -11.78
CA TYR A 137 2.65 -15.12 -11.88
C TYR A 137 2.14 -14.36 -13.09
N TYR A 138 2.67 -13.15 -13.33
CA TYR A 138 2.21 -12.30 -14.42
C TYR A 138 2.59 -12.78 -15.82
N SER A 139 3.46 -13.79 -15.97
CA SER A 139 3.75 -14.41 -17.27
C SER A 139 2.58 -15.25 -17.80
N SER A 140 1.69 -15.71 -16.90
CA SER A 140 0.55 -16.59 -17.23
C SER A 140 -0.75 -16.19 -16.54
N SER A 141 -0.79 -15.02 -15.89
CA SER A 141 -1.97 -14.55 -15.19
C SER A 141 -3.13 -14.23 -16.14
N PRO A 142 -4.38 -14.24 -15.64
CA PRO A 142 -5.47 -13.60 -16.36
C PRO A 142 -5.14 -12.15 -16.69
N SER A 143 -5.53 -11.68 -17.87
CA SER A 143 -5.38 -10.28 -18.26
C SER A 143 -6.40 -9.35 -17.59
N THR A 144 -7.46 -9.93 -17.01
CA THR A 144 -8.53 -9.19 -16.34
C THR A 144 -8.60 -9.58 -14.86
N ASP A 145 -8.56 -8.59 -13.98
CA ASP A 145 -8.68 -8.72 -12.52
C ASP A 145 -7.79 -9.81 -11.91
N PRO A 146 -6.47 -9.86 -12.18
CA PRO A 146 -5.58 -10.84 -11.58
C PRO A 146 -5.52 -10.66 -10.06
N ARG A 147 -5.42 -11.77 -9.32
CA ARG A 147 -5.49 -11.81 -7.84
C ARG A 147 -4.30 -12.51 -7.20
N GLY A 148 -3.22 -12.72 -7.96
CA GLY A 148 -2.10 -13.52 -7.50
C GLY A 148 -2.37 -15.04 -7.54
N PRO A 149 -1.39 -15.84 -7.17
CA PRO A 149 -1.55 -17.29 -7.01
C PRO A 149 -2.61 -17.61 -5.94
N ALA A 150 -3.22 -18.81 -6.03
CA ALA A 150 -4.22 -19.27 -5.06
C ALA A 150 -3.64 -19.49 -3.65
N SER A 151 -2.32 -19.76 -3.56
CA SER A 151 -1.60 -19.98 -2.30
C SER A 151 -0.14 -19.56 -2.46
N GLY A 152 0.56 -19.37 -1.34
CA GLY A 152 1.98 -19.01 -1.30
C GLY A 152 2.51 -18.98 0.12
N SER A 153 3.80 -18.70 0.29
CA SER A 153 4.47 -18.49 1.59
C SER A 153 4.50 -17.02 1.99
N ASP A 154 4.55 -16.14 0.99
CA ASP A 154 4.73 -14.71 1.18
C ASP A 154 3.60 -13.92 0.51
N ARG A 155 3.26 -12.78 1.11
CA ARG A 155 2.36 -11.79 0.54
C ARG A 155 3.15 -10.71 -0.20
N VAL A 156 2.48 -10.06 -1.15
CA VAL A 156 3.07 -8.94 -1.88
C VAL A 156 2.96 -7.67 -1.03
N VAL A 157 4.02 -6.86 -1.04
CA VAL A 157 4.03 -5.48 -0.55
C VAL A 157 4.54 -4.55 -1.65
N ARG A 158 4.08 -3.30 -1.65
CA ARG A 158 4.27 -2.34 -2.73
C ARG A 158 4.65 -0.95 -2.17
N GLY A 159 5.20 -0.08 -3.03
CA GLY A 159 5.39 1.35 -2.78
C GLY A 159 6.77 1.74 -2.26
N GLY A 160 7.51 0.83 -1.61
CA GLY A 160 8.72 1.18 -0.87
C GLY A 160 8.42 1.95 0.42
N SER A 161 9.44 2.29 1.19
CA SER A 161 9.29 2.94 2.50
C SER A 161 10.27 4.07 2.71
N TRP A 162 10.16 4.71 3.86
CA TRP A 162 10.98 5.84 4.30
C TRP A 162 12.50 5.55 4.29
N ASP A 163 12.92 4.29 4.40
CA ASP A 163 14.30 3.81 4.44
C ASP A 163 14.80 3.20 3.12
N PHE A 164 13.99 3.25 2.07
CA PHE A 164 14.36 2.75 0.74
C PHE A 164 14.94 3.85 -0.12
N ASP A 165 16.00 3.53 -0.87
CA ASP A 165 16.51 4.44 -1.88
C ASP A 165 15.54 4.60 -3.06
N ALA A 166 15.74 5.64 -3.85
CA ALA A 166 14.87 6.00 -4.97
C ALA A 166 14.68 4.88 -6.01
N GLY A 167 15.59 3.92 -6.09
CA GLY A 167 15.51 2.78 -7.01
C GLY A 167 14.49 1.72 -6.59
N PHE A 168 13.95 1.80 -5.38
CA PHE A 168 12.99 0.83 -4.84
C PHE A 168 11.60 1.42 -4.54
N VAL A 169 11.45 2.75 -4.53
CA VAL A 169 10.15 3.42 -4.35
C VAL A 169 9.40 3.66 -5.67
N LEU A 170 9.58 2.77 -6.65
CA LEU A 170 8.99 2.83 -7.99
C LEU A 170 7.56 2.27 -8.01
N ALA A 171 6.82 2.53 -9.11
CA ALA A 171 5.48 1.97 -9.29
C ALA A 171 5.46 0.45 -9.51
N ALA A 172 6.50 -0.13 -10.12
CA ALA A 172 6.53 -1.54 -10.53
C ALA A 172 7.11 -2.54 -9.52
N PRO A 173 8.10 -2.23 -8.66
CA PRO A 173 8.74 -3.21 -7.78
C PRO A 173 7.74 -3.98 -6.91
N ARG A 174 7.94 -5.28 -6.89
CA ARG A 174 7.18 -6.24 -6.11
C ARG A 174 8.09 -6.80 -5.03
N ILE A 175 7.71 -6.64 -3.78
CA ILE A 175 8.46 -7.19 -2.66
C ILE A 175 7.63 -8.28 -2.02
N ARG A 176 8.29 -9.34 -1.53
CA ARG A 176 7.66 -10.47 -0.86
C ARG A 176 7.99 -10.46 0.61
N VAL A 177 6.98 -10.62 1.45
CA VAL A 177 7.13 -10.64 2.91
C VAL A 177 6.21 -11.70 3.49
N ALA A 178 6.72 -12.52 4.43
CA ALA A 178 5.89 -13.52 5.11
C ALA A 178 4.76 -12.84 5.91
N PRO A 179 3.53 -13.40 5.92
CA PRO A 179 2.34 -12.72 6.43
C PRO A 179 2.35 -12.42 7.94
N GLY A 180 3.27 -12.99 8.69
CA GLY A 180 3.45 -12.73 10.13
C GLY A 180 4.51 -11.67 10.46
N VAL A 181 5.25 -11.18 9.48
CA VAL A 181 6.34 -10.19 9.69
C VAL A 181 5.75 -8.82 10.02
N ARG A 182 6.43 -8.12 10.94
CA ARG A 182 6.18 -6.73 11.29
C ARG A 182 7.45 -5.93 11.08
N TYR A 183 7.30 -4.72 10.56
CA TYR A 183 8.42 -3.84 10.23
C TYR A 183 7.98 -2.37 10.34
N ASP A 184 8.85 -1.49 10.79
CA ASP A 184 8.58 -0.07 11.03
C ASP A 184 8.44 0.79 9.76
N GLY A 185 8.68 0.18 8.59
CA GLY A 185 8.38 0.72 7.27
C GLY A 185 7.24 -0.03 6.55
N LEU A 186 6.38 -0.78 7.27
CA LEU A 186 5.36 -1.65 6.66
C LEU A 186 3.97 -1.40 7.27
N GLY A 187 3.07 -0.88 6.45
CA GLY A 187 1.68 -0.58 6.76
C GLY A 187 0.73 -1.04 5.65
N PHE A 188 -0.35 -0.32 5.40
CA PHE A 188 -1.34 -0.65 4.38
C PHE A 188 -2.29 0.50 4.10
N ARG A 189 -2.99 0.41 2.98
CA ARG A 189 -4.21 1.21 2.71
C ARG A 189 -5.41 0.33 2.42
N LEU A 190 -6.62 0.86 2.62
CA LEU A 190 -7.85 0.14 2.39
C LEU A 190 -8.34 0.30 0.95
N ALA A 191 -8.91 -0.77 0.43
CA ALA A 191 -9.84 -0.73 -0.69
C ALA A 191 -11.28 -0.99 -0.19
N ARG A 192 -12.26 -0.51 -0.95
CA ARG A 192 -13.68 -0.78 -0.71
C ARG A 192 -14.33 -1.21 -2.01
N SER A 193 -14.98 -2.38 -1.99
CA SER A 193 -15.80 -2.83 -3.10
C SER A 193 -17.07 -1.98 -3.21
N LEU A 194 -17.51 -1.75 -4.45
CA LEU A 194 -18.87 -1.25 -4.67
C LEU A 194 -19.85 -2.41 -4.42
N SER A 195 -20.86 -2.14 -3.63
CA SER A 195 -21.99 -3.06 -3.40
C SER A 195 -22.92 -3.07 -4.59
#